data_7cf8f8e37f19e30230eb78462bb573dd
#
_entry.id   7cf8f8e37f19e30230eb78462bb573dd
#
_cell.length_a   1.000
_cell.length_b   1.000
_cell.length_c   1.000
_cell.angle_alpha   90.00
_cell.angle_beta   90.00
_cell.angle_gamma   90.00
#
_symmetry.space_group_name_H-M   'P 1'
#
loop_
_entity.id
_entity.type
_entity.pdbx_description
1 polymer ?
#
loop_
_entity_poly.entity_id
_entity_poly.type
_entity_poly.pdbx_seq_one_letter_code
_entity_poly.pdbx_strand_id
1 'polypeptide(L)'
;LTLVGHLRNKYRVPVPLVADMTAVPYGIDTAWFSPGDRVTSCLATGLDPSERHVLSLGRFAVVDKFDLGPVIEAFVRARDRIGPRWRLILAGANTHGAYAEWVRLLVATRGLQECVSILTDVTDEQKRHLYRAADMFVAPSDSPQETFGLTAIEAMACGTPVIASDWNGYKETVVHGETGVRIPTYVPRLGNIIAPRHLVDNSLMHLMVAQSVAIDVGRLADAMILLATDDWYRGRLAAGARDRAVAQYDTHVIAGALRAVLTMRETIGAGGEAAATDGGSLDDLVPTVASTGSLWDLFGSFGTRALHEGDTLVTSEYGRKGLGETLPVYLTPEMEQILYPDLVRALCRACLTPTPLGHARAALAAGDEERIEYTIYWAVKQGLLNVNPLPGWQ
;
A
#
# COMPACT_ATOMS: atom_id res chain seq x y z
N LEU A 1 2.83 -6.84 16.84
CA LEU A 1 2.97 -6.32 18.21
C LEU A 1 1.87 -5.35 18.60
N THR A 2 1.41 -4.46 17.72
CA THR A 2 0.34 -3.47 18.01
C THR A 2 -0.99 -4.15 18.33
N LEU A 3 -1.40 -5.17 17.56
CA LEU A 3 -2.60 -5.95 17.84
C LEU A 3 -2.51 -6.67 19.19
N VAL A 4 -1.35 -7.25 19.49
CA VAL A 4 -1.08 -7.93 20.76
C VAL A 4 -1.10 -6.93 21.92
N GLY A 5 -0.54 -5.72 21.75
CA GLY A 5 -0.64 -4.63 22.73
C GLY A 5 -2.08 -4.21 22.97
N HIS A 6 -2.88 -4.13 21.90
CA HIS A 6 -4.30 -3.82 21.99
C HIS A 6 -5.08 -4.92 22.73
N LEU A 7 -4.88 -6.18 22.39
CA LEU A 7 -5.48 -7.33 23.06
C LEU A 7 -5.12 -7.35 24.55
N ARG A 8 -3.85 -7.10 24.89
CA ARG A 8 -3.39 -7.01 26.29
C ARG A 8 -4.10 -5.90 27.05
N ASN A 9 -4.14 -4.69 26.51
CA ASN A 9 -4.62 -3.51 27.22
C ASN A 9 -6.15 -3.50 27.34
N LYS A 10 -6.85 -3.94 26.29
CA LYS A 10 -8.31 -3.88 26.22
C LYS A 10 -9.00 -5.14 26.73
N TYR A 11 -8.43 -6.31 26.49
CA TYR A 11 -9.05 -7.60 26.83
C TYR A 11 -8.36 -8.33 27.97
N ARG A 12 -7.37 -7.68 28.64
CA ARG A 12 -6.62 -8.23 29.77
C ARG A 12 -6.03 -9.62 29.51
N VAL A 13 -5.64 -9.88 28.26
CA VAL A 13 -4.95 -11.13 27.89
C VAL A 13 -3.70 -11.27 28.78
N PRO A 14 -3.47 -12.41 29.45
CA PRO A 14 -2.36 -12.60 30.36
C PRO A 14 -1.00 -12.28 29.72
N VAL A 15 -0.15 -11.59 30.46
CA VAL A 15 1.18 -11.12 30.03
C VAL A 15 2.10 -12.23 29.50
N PRO A 16 2.10 -13.47 30.00
CA PRO A 16 2.98 -14.54 29.52
C PRO A 16 2.80 -14.85 28.04
N LEU A 17 1.58 -14.80 27.52
CA LEU A 17 1.31 -15.05 26.09
C LEU A 17 1.92 -14.00 25.15
N VAL A 18 2.27 -12.83 25.64
CA VAL A 18 2.81 -11.70 24.87
C VAL A 18 4.32 -11.62 24.96
N ALA A 19 4.92 -12.05 26.09
CA ALA A 19 6.35 -11.96 26.34
C ALA A 19 7.17 -12.94 25.48
N ASP A 20 6.56 -14.04 25.07
CA ASP A 20 7.23 -15.12 24.34
C ASP A 20 7.02 -15.11 22.81
N MET A 21 6.43 -14.03 22.28
CA MET A 21 6.21 -13.90 20.83
C MET A 21 7.47 -13.33 20.14
N THR A 22 8.16 -14.18 19.41
CA THR A 22 9.26 -13.78 18.53
C THR A 22 8.75 -13.69 17.09
N ALA A 23 8.87 -12.53 16.47
CA ALA A 23 8.54 -12.36 15.05
C ALA A 23 9.67 -12.93 14.19
N VAL A 24 9.34 -13.90 13.36
CA VAL A 24 10.23 -14.43 12.32
C VAL A 24 9.64 -14.00 10.96
N PRO A 25 10.34 -13.18 10.17
CA PRO A 25 9.84 -12.71 8.89
C PRO A 25 9.74 -13.85 7.87
N TYR A 26 9.03 -13.60 6.76
CA TYR A 26 9.04 -14.51 5.62
C TYR A 26 10.39 -14.44 4.90
N GLY A 27 10.84 -15.60 4.37
CA GLY A 27 12.03 -15.72 3.54
C GLY A 27 11.67 -15.83 2.06
N ILE A 28 12.60 -15.37 1.22
CA ILE A 28 12.57 -15.58 -0.23
C ILE A 28 13.86 -16.25 -0.69
N ASP A 29 13.83 -16.95 -1.82
CA ASP A 29 15.03 -17.46 -2.47
C ASP A 29 15.74 -16.32 -3.20
N THR A 30 16.79 -15.76 -2.56
CA THR A 30 17.58 -14.66 -3.13
C THR A 30 18.59 -15.12 -4.19
N ALA A 31 18.76 -16.41 -4.41
CA ALA A 31 19.48 -16.95 -5.56
C ALA A 31 18.58 -16.97 -6.80
N TRP A 32 17.31 -17.33 -6.62
CA TRP A 32 16.29 -17.23 -7.68
C TRP A 32 15.96 -15.78 -8.01
N PHE A 33 15.56 -14.98 -7.03
CA PHE A 33 15.38 -13.54 -7.17
C PHE A 33 16.74 -12.85 -7.00
N SER A 34 17.43 -12.66 -8.09
CA SER A 34 18.78 -12.07 -8.13
C SER A 34 18.91 -11.14 -9.33
N PRO A 35 19.84 -10.17 -9.29
CA PRO A 35 20.15 -9.35 -10.46
C PRO A 35 20.48 -10.21 -11.68
N GLY A 36 20.18 -9.71 -12.86
CA GLY A 36 20.42 -10.42 -14.10
C GLY A 36 20.55 -9.45 -15.27
N ASP A 37 20.80 -10.00 -16.47
CA ASP A 37 20.91 -9.19 -17.67
C ASP A 37 19.55 -8.56 -18.02
N ARG A 38 19.53 -7.24 -18.06
CA ARG A 38 18.33 -6.44 -18.28
C ARG A 38 17.77 -6.64 -19.71
N VAL A 39 18.65 -6.69 -20.70
CA VAL A 39 18.24 -6.84 -22.11
C VAL A 39 17.53 -8.17 -22.30
N THR A 40 18.16 -9.25 -21.85
CA THR A 40 17.56 -10.61 -21.85
C THR A 40 16.22 -10.63 -21.13
N SER A 41 16.11 -9.94 -20.00
CA SER A 41 14.88 -9.91 -19.19
C SER A 41 13.77 -9.12 -19.86
N CYS A 42 14.07 -8.00 -20.51
CA CYS A 42 13.11 -7.26 -21.32
C CYS A 42 12.57 -8.14 -22.46
N LEU A 43 13.46 -8.78 -23.23
CA LEU A 43 13.06 -9.63 -24.34
C LEU A 43 12.20 -10.82 -23.89
N ALA A 44 12.55 -11.44 -22.75
CA ALA A 44 11.77 -12.56 -22.17
C ALA A 44 10.35 -12.16 -21.77
N THR A 45 10.09 -10.87 -21.53
CA THR A 45 8.79 -10.33 -21.12
C THR A 45 8.11 -9.49 -22.20
N GLY A 46 8.68 -9.42 -23.40
CA GLY A 46 8.15 -8.63 -24.52
C GLY A 46 8.29 -7.12 -24.34
N LEU A 47 9.18 -6.68 -23.44
CA LEU A 47 9.47 -5.26 -23.21
C LEU A 47 10.63 -4.79 -24.12
N ASP A 48 10.60 -3.50 -24.50
CA ASP A 48 11.69 -2.90 -25.28
C ASP A 48 12.87 -2.54 -24.35
N PRO A 49 14.08 -3.12 -24.58
CA PRO A 49 15.27 -2.80 -23.78
C PRO A 49 15.74 -1.34 -23.90
N SER A 50 15.32 -0.63 -24.95
CA SER A 50 15.67 0.78 -25.15
C SER A 50 14.81 1.72 -24.29
N GLU A 51 13.70 1.23 -23.72
CA GLU A 51 12.79 1.96 -22.85
C GLU A 51 13.16 1.79 -21.37
N ARG A 52 12.59 2.63 -20.50
CA ARG A 52 12.70 2.55 -19.06
C ARG A 52 11.37 2.10 -18.45
N HIS A 53 11.43 1.28 -17.41
CA HIS A 53 10.25 0.61 -16.92
C HIS A 53 9.98 0.91 -15.45
N VAL A 54 8.79 1.47 -15.16
CA VAL A 54 8.18 1.51 -13.84
C VAL A 54 7.30 0.27 -13.72
N LEU A 55 7.59 -0.62 -12.80
CA LEU A 55 6.82 -1.85 -12.59
C LEU A 55 5.95 -1.75 -11.35
N SER A 56 4.67 -2.07 -11.45
CA SER A 56 3.82 -2.41 -10.31
C SER A 56 3.28 -3.82 -10.50
N LEU A 57 3.52 -4.70 -9.53
CA LEU A 57 3.20 -6.12 -9.63
C LEU A 57 2.42 -6.60 -8.42
N GLY A 58 1.24 -7.18 -8.67
CA GLY A 58 0.36 -7.74 -7.67
C GLY A 58 -0.92 -8.26 -8.29
N ARG A 59 -1.77 -8.93 -7.51
CA ARG A 59 -3.08 -9.34 -8.01
C ARG A 59 -3.89 -8.12 -8.45
N PHE A 60 -4.62 -8.24 -9.57
CA PHE A 60 -5.60 -7.24 -9.98
C PHE A 60 -6.84 -7.35 -9.09
N ALA A 61 -6.73 -6.84 -7.87
CA ALA A 61 -7.73 -7.00 -6.81
C ALA A 61 -7.69 -5.80 -5.86
N VAL A 62 -8.59 -4.85 -6.08
CA VAL A 62 -8.70 -3.64 -5.25
C VAL A 62 -9.14 -3.95 -3.81
N VAL A 63 -9.78 -5.10 -3.60
CA VAL A 63 -10.33 -5.51 -2.29
C VAL A 63 -9.22 -5.95 -1.34
N ASP A 64 -8.28 -6.75 -1.82
CA ASP A 64 -7.33 -7.48 -0.98
C ASP A 64 -5.87 -7.31 -1.41
N LYS A 65 -5.58 -6.37 -2.31
CA LYS A 65 -4.19 -6.04 -2.68
C LYS A 65 -3.94 -4.54 -2.67
N PHE A 66 -4.23 -3.82 -3.72
CA PHE A 66 -4.11 -2.36 -3.78
C PHE A 66 -4.83 -1.77 -5.00
N ASP A 67 -5.14 -0.49 -4.92
CA ASP A 67 -5.74 0.26 -6.01
C ASP A 67 -4.66 0.76 -6.98
N LEU A 68 -4.81 0.44 -8.28
CA LEU A 68 -3.90 0.88 -9.33
C LEU A 68 -4.19 2.30 -9.84
N GLY A 69 -5.36 2.86 -9.51
CA GLY A 69 -5.72 4.23 -9.88
C GLY A 69 -4.68 5.26 -9.43
N PRO A 70 -4.26 5.26 -8.14
CA PRO A 70 -3.19 6.13 -7.63
C PRO A 70 -1.86 5.99 -8.39
N VAL A 71 -1.47 4.78 -8.80
CA VAL A 71 -0.22 4.55 -9.55
C VAL A 71 -0.30 5.15 -10.95
N ILE A 72 -1.42 4.93 -11.64
CA ILE A 72 -1.64 5.47 -12.98
C ILE A 72 -1.67 7.00 -12.92
N GLU A 73 -2.36 7.59 -11.94
CA GLU A 73 -2.41 9.05 -11.77
C GLU A 73 -1.03 9.63 -11.43
N ALA A 74 -0.25 8.98 -10.58
CA ALA A 74 1.12 9.40 -10.28
C ALA A 74 2.02 9.34 -11.51
N PHE A 75 1.89 8.29 -12.33
CA PHE A 75 2.64 8.16 -13.57
C PHE A 75 2.26 9.26 -14.58
N VAL A 76 0.97 9.59 -14.70
CA VAL A 76 0.50 10.72 -15.54
C VAL A 76 1.17 12.03 -15.11
N ARG A 77 1.20 12.31 -13.81
CA ARG A 77 1.83 13.53 -13.27
C ARG A 77 3.34 13.56 -13.47
N ALA A 78 3.99 12.41 -13.41
CA ALA A 78 5.42 12.30 -13.60
C ALA A 78 5.85 12.40 -15.07
N ARG A 79 5.00 11.96 -16.01
CA ARG A 79 5.33 11.68 -17.40
C ARG A 79 6.05 12.81 -18.13
N ASP A 80 5.56 14.03 -18.01
CA ASP A 80 6.15 15.18 -18.72
C ASP A 80 7.57 15.51 -18.24
N ARG A 81 7.89 15.13 -16.98
CA ARG A 81 9.20 15.39 -16.38
C ARG A 81 10.20 14.25 -16.61
N ILE A 82 9.72 13.00 -16.68
CA ILE A 82 10.58 11.83 -16.86
C ILE A 82 10.84 11.52 -18.35
N GLY A 83 9.99 12.04 -19.24
CA GLY A 83 10.13 11.94 -20.67
C GLY A 83 9.50 10.68 -21.29
N PRO A 84 9.45 10.63 -22.66
CA PRO A 84 8.64 9.66 -23.40
C PRO A 84 9.19 8.24 -23.40
N ARG A 85 10.42 8.02 -22.94
CA ARG A 85 11.04 6.67 -22.89
C ARG A 85 10.56 5.83 -21.71
N TRP A 86 9.83 6.43 -20.74
CA TRP A 86 9.33 5.71 -19.59
C TRP A 86 7.98 5.05 -19.85
N ARG A 87 7.88 3.80 -19.45
CA ARG A 87 6.69 2.95 -19.55
C ARG A 87 6.25 2.51 -18.16
N LEU A 88 4.95 2.45 -17.95
CA LEU A 88 4.37 1.83 -16.76
C LEU A 88 3.93 0.41 -17.11
N ILE A 89 4.43 -0.56 -16.36
CA ILE A 89 4.07 -1.97 -16.50
C ILE A 89 3.21 -2.36 -15.28
N LEU A 90 1.96 -2.69 -15.51
CA LEU A 90 1.03 -3.22 -14.52
C LEU A 90 0.95 -4.73 -14.73
N ALA A 91 1.43 -5.53 -13.78
CA ALA A 91 1.54 -6.97 -13.96
C ALA A 91 0.96 -7.75 -12.77
N GLY A 92 0.48 -8.97 -13.00
CA GLY A 92 0.06 -9.88 -11.94
C GLY A 92 -1.10 -10.79 -12.29
N ALA A 93 -1.61 -11.52 -11.29
CA ALA A 93 -2.74 -12.41 -11.48
C ALA A 93 -4.07 -11.66 -11.61
N ASN A 94 -4.90 -12.07 -12.56
CA ASN A 94 -6.23 -11.50 -12.77
C ASN A 94 -7.28 -12.30 -11.98
N THR A 95 -7.37 -12.06 -10.67
CA THR A 95 -8.32 -12.74 -9.79
C THR A 95 -9.73 -12.14 -9.81
N HIS A 96 -9.86 -10.87 -10.26
CA HIS A 96 -11.11 -10.13 -10.33
C HIS A 96 -11.23 -9.44 -11.69
N GLY A 97 -11.73 -10.17 -12.69
CA GLY A 97 -11.78 -9.72 -14.08
C GLY A 97 -12.37 -8.33 -14.29
N ALA A 98 -13.41 -7.96 -13.58
CA ALA A 98 -14.02 -6.63 -13.65
C ALA A 98 -13.04 -5.51 -13.30
N TYR A 99 -12.16 -5.71 -12.32
CA TYR A 99 -11.18 -4.71 -11.95
C TYR A 99 -10.08 -4.53 -13.01
N ALA A 100 -9.60 -5.63 -13.59
CA ALA A 100 -8.61 -5.55 -14.68
C ALA A 100 -9.21 -4.85 -15.92
N GLU A 101 -10.48 -5.10 -16.24
CA GLU A 101 -11.17 -4.40 -17.33
C GLU A 101 -11.32 -2.89 -17.02
N TRP A 102 -11.65 -2.54 -15.79
CA TRP A 102 -11.69 -1.14 -15.38
C TRP A 102 -10.31 -0.47 -15.52
N VAL A 103 -9.23 -1.15 -15.13
CA VAL A 103 -7.86 -0.64 -15.31
C VAL A 103 -7.57 -0.37 -16.79
N ARG A 104 -7.98 -1.28 -17.70
CA ARG A 104 -7.85 -1.08 -19.15
C ARG A 104 -8.65 0.13 -19.63
N LEU A 105 -9.89 0.28 -19.14
CA LEU A 105 -10.73 1.43 -19.45
C LEU A 105 -10.10 2.73 -18.94
N LEU A 106 -9.56 2.75 -17.73
CA LEU A 106 -8.88 3.91 -17.16
C LEU A 106 -7.67 4.30 -18.02
N VAL A 107 -6.82 3.34 -18.40
CA VAL A 107 -5.68 3.56 -19.29
C VAL A 107 -6.13 4.15 -20.64
N ALA A 108 -7.20 3.61 -21.22
CA ALA A 108 -7.74 4.06 -22.50
C ALA A 108 -8.32 5.48 -22.41
N THR A 109 -9.13 5.77 -21.40
CA THR A 109 -9.76 7.11 -21.21
C THR A 109 -8.73 8.19 -20.89
N ARG A 110 -7.56 7.80 -20.35
CA ARG A 110 -6.45 8.71 -20.08
C ARG A 110 -5.47 8.84 -21.27
N GLY A 111 -5.71 8.14 -22.39
CA GLY A 111 -4.83 8.18 -23.57
C GLY A 111 -3.44 7.62 -23.31
N LEU A 112 -3.34 6.56 -22.47
CA LEU A 112 -2.06 6.01 -22.00
C LEU A 112 -1.67 4.69 -22.68
N GLN A 113 -2.42 4.22 -23.68
CA GLN A 113 -2.25 2.90 -24.30
C GLN A 113 -0.82 2.71 -24.85
N GLU A 114 -0.20 3.78 -25.33
CA GLU A 114 1.16 3.74 -25.89
C GLU A 114 2.27 3.68 -24.84
N CYS A 115 1.95 3.91 -23.54
CA CYS A 115 2.95 4.00 -22.48
C CYS A 115 2.63 3.19 -21.22
N VAL A 116 1.49 2.49 -21.19
CA VAL A 116 1.09 1.60 -20.12
C VAL A 116 0.81 0.21 -20.68
N SER A 117 1.52 -0.79 -20.19
CA SER A 117 1.30 -2.20 -20.52
C SER A 117 0.61 -2.91 -19.34
N ILE A 118 -0.37 -3.73 -19.65
CA ILE A 118 -1.12 -4.55 -18.65
C ILE A 118 -0.87 -6.01 -18.97
N LEU A 119 -0.13 -6.69 -18.09
CA LEU A 119 0.27 -8.09 -18.21
C LEU A 119 -0.44 -8.92 -17.15
N THR A 120 -1.51 -9.62 -17.54
CA THR A 120 -2.25 -10.50 -16.63
C THR A 120 -1.68 -11.92 -16.62
N ASP A 121 -1.82 -12.60 -15.47
CA ASP A 121 -1.51 -14.00 -15.30
C ASP A 121 -0.05 -14.38 -15.60
N VAL A 122 0.87 -13.49 -15.18
CA VAL A 122 2.31 -13.70 -15.32
C VAL A 122 2.79 -14.90 -14.47
N THR A 123 3.66 -15.73 -15.04
CA THR A 123 4.31 -16.84 -14.34
C THR A 123 5.39 -16.35 -13.39
N ASP A 124 5.84 -17.21 -12.45
CA ASP A 124 6.94 -16.86 -11.53
C ASP A 124 8.24 -16.55 -12.27
N GLU A 125 8.50 -17.20 -13.40
CA GLU A 125 9.65 -16.90 -14.23
C GLU A 125 9.53 -15.52 -14.90
N GLN A 126 8.38 -15.21 -15.49
CA GLN A 126 8.10 -13.88 -16.05
C GLN A 126 8.18 -12.79 -14.96
N LYS A 127 7.66 -13.07 -13.76
CA LYS A 127 7.74 -12.17 -12.61
C LYS A 127 9.20 -11.80 -12.29
N ARG A 128 10.09 -12.81 -12.22
CA ARG A 128 11.52 -12.60 -12.03
C ARG A 128 12.14 -11.72 -13.11
N HIS A 129 11.82 -11.99 -14.37
CA HIS A 129 12.30 -11.17 -15.49
C HIS A 129 11.75 -9.75 -15.44
N LEU A 130 10.49 -9.54 -15.06
CA LEU A 130 9.90 -8.21 -14.90
C LEU A 130 10.65 -7.40 -13.85
N TYR A 131 10.99 -7.99 -12.69
CA TYR A 131 11.81 -7.30 -11.68
C TYR A 131 13.17 -6.88 -12.25
N ARG A 132 13.87 -7.77 -12.97
CA ARG A 132 15.19 -7.49 -13.59
C ARG A 132 15.12 -6.47 -14.73
N ALA A 133 13.99 -6.39 -15.44
CA ALA A 133 13.75 -5.43 -16.51
C ALA A 133 13.38 -4.04 -15.98
N ALA A 134 12.85 -3.95 -14.76
CA ALA A 134 12.37 -2.71 -14.17
C ALA A 134 13.50 -1.80 -13.68
N ASP A 135 13.36 -0.50 -13.91
CA ASP A 135 14.25 0.53 -13.36
C ASP A 135 13.80 0.98 -11.98
N MET A 136 12.53 0.79 -11.63
CA MET A 136 11.94 0.97 -10.31
C MET A 136 10.69 0.12 -10.14
N PHE A 137 10.44 -0.30 -8.90
CA PHE A 137 9.25 -1.06 -8.52
C PHE A 137 8.35 -0.23 -7.62
N VAL A 138 7.03 -0.22 -7.91
CA VAL A 138 6.03 0.54 -7.14
C VAL A 138 5.10 -0.41 -6.42
N ALA A 139 5.08 -0.35 -5.10
CA ALA A 139 4.26 -1.16 -4.20
C ALA A 139 3.33 -0.26 -3.36
N PRO A 140 2.18 0.18 -3.92
CA PRO A 140 1.34 1.21 -3.32
C PRO A 140 0.23 0.60 -2.44
N SER A 141 0.54 -0.37 -1.59
CA SER A 141 -0.50 -1.03 -0.80
C SER A 141 -1.12 -0.11 0.24
N ASP A 142 -2.42 -0.22 0.37
CA ASP A 142 -3.29 0.43 1.34
C ASP A 142 -4.21 -0.59 2.01
N SER A 143 -4.07 -1.86 1.65
CA SER A 143 -4.88 -2.95 2.19
C SER A 143 -4.44 -3.32 3.60
N PRO A 144 -5.38 -3.48 4.55
CA PRO A 144 -5.09 -4.02 5.88
C PRO A 144 -4.44 -5.41 5.86
N GLN A 145 -4.61 -6.15 4.76
CA GLN A 145 -4.04 -7.49 4.58
C GLN A 145 -2.57 -7.47 4.13
N GLU A 146 -2.03 -6.34 3.69
CA GLU A 146 -0.61 -6.26 3.32
C GLU A 146 0.25 -6.14 4.58
N THR A 147 0.65 -7.28 5.12
CA THR A 147 1.36 -7.35 6.39
C THR A 147 2.87 -7.44 6.26
N PHE A 148 3.39 -7.73 5.06
CA PHE A 148 4.83 -7.95 4.87
C PHE A 148 5.38 -7.36 3.56
N GLY A 149 4.77 -7.67 2.41
CA GLY A 149 5.20 -7.14 1.12
C GLY A 149 6.23 -7.99 0.40
N LEU A 150 5.95 -9.29 0.19
CA LEU A 150 6.85 -10.20 -0.52
C LEU A 150 7.29 -9.68 -1.88
N THR A 151 6.39 -9.07 -2.66
CA THR A 151 6.70 -8.52 -4.00
C THR A 151 7.75 -7.40 -3.94
N ALA A 152 7.74 -6.60 -2.88
CA ALA A 152 8.74 -5.56 -2.66
C ALA A 152 10.12 -6.18 -2.37
N ILE A 153 10.15 -7.23 -1.52
CA ILE A 153 11.41 -7.92 -1.18
C ILE A 153 11.96 -8.69 -2.39
N GLU A 154 11.11 -9.31 -3.20
CA GLU A 154 11.50 -9.95 -4.46
C GLU A 154 12.13 -8.95 -5.44
N ALA A 155 11.54 -7.75 -5.58
CA ALA A 155 12.11 -6.67 -6.38
C ALA A 155 13.47 -6.21 -5.82
N MET A 156 13.56 -5.97 -4.51
CA MET A 156 14.80 -5.65 -3.81
C MET A 156 15.89 -6.70 -4.06
N ALA A 157 15.52 -7.98 -3.97
CA ALA A 157 16.45 -9.09 -4.23
C ALA A 157 16.96 -9.12 -5.68
N CYS A 158 16.16 -8.66 -6.64
CA CYS A 158 16.60 -8.48 -8.02
C CYS A 158 17.45 -7.22 -8.24
N GLY A 159 17.69 -6.40 -7.21
CA GLY A 159 18.42 -5.14 -7.31
C GLY A 159 17.57 -4.02 -7.89
N THR A 160 16.25 -4.08 -7.76
CA THR A 160 15.31 -3.07 -8.23
C THR A 160 14.90 -2.19 -7.07
N PRO A 161 15.13 -0.87 -7.10
CA PRO A 161 14.76 0.05 -6.02
C PRO A 161 13.24 0.14 -5.90
N VAL A 162 12.74 0.24 -4.66
CA VAL A 162 11.31 0.17 -4.36
C VAL A 162 10.77 1.55 -3.98
N ILE A 163 9.62 1.92 -4.55
CA ILE A 163 8.74 2.98 -4.04
C ILE A 163 7.55 2.29 -3.39
N ALA A 164 7.41 2.40 -2.08
CA ALA A 164 6.32 1.75 -1.33
C ALA A 164 5.49 2.79 -0.56
N SER A 165 4.22 2.48 -0.32
CA SER A 165 3.44 3.23 0.67
C SER A 165 4.07 3.08 2.06
N ASP A 166 4.04 4.13 2.87
CA ASP A 166 4.43 4.06 4.29
C ASP A 166 3.31 3.36 5.08
N TRP A 167 3.15 2.07 4.82
CA TRP A 167 2.03 1.26 5.26
C TRP A 167 2.49 -0.07 5.83
N ASN A 168 2.00 -0.39 7.03
CA ASN A 168 2.14 -1.69 7.71
C ASN A 168 3.53 -2.34 7.51
N GLY A 169 3.61 -3.53 6.94
CA GLY A 169 4.85 -4.30 6.75
C GLY A 169 5.91 -3.61 5.90
N TYR A 170 5.53 -2.71 4.99
CA TYR A 170 6.53 -1.95 4.23
C TYR A 170 7.38 -1.01 5.09
N LYS A 171 6.89 -0.60 6.28
CA LYS A 171 7.69 0.18 7.23
C LYS A 171 8.91 -0.59 7.74
N GLU A 172 8.79 -1.91 7.80
CA GLU A 172 9.87 -2.80 8.25
C GLU A 172 10.75 -3.26 7.09
N THR A 173 10.15 -3.52 5.92
CA THR A 173 10.86 -4.10 4.78
C THR A 173 11.63 -3.07 3.96
N VAL A 174 11.07 -1.86 3.77
CA VAL A 174 11.67 -0.79 2.98
C VAL A 174 12.20 0.31 3.89
N VAL A 175 13.52 0.52 3.92
CA VAL A 175 14.17 1.62 4.65
C VAL A 175 14.23 2.84 3.75
N HIS A 176 13.51 3.91 4.15
CA HIS A 176 13.42 5.14 3.36
C HIS A 176 14.80 5.78 3.17
N GLY A 177 15.14 6.08 1.92
CA GLY A 177 16.42 6.71 1.56
C GLY A 177 17.63 5.76 1.52
N GLU A 178 17.45 4.47 1.87
CA GLU A 178 18.53 3.46 1.84
C GLU A 178 18.21 2.31 0.88
N THR A 179 17.01 1.72 0.97
CA THR A 179 16.60 0.59 0.12
C THR A 179 15.43 0.93 -0.80
N GLY A 180 14.86 2.11 -0.64
CA GLY A 180 13.72 2.60 -1.42
C GLY A 180 13.20 3.93 -0.89
N VAL A 181 12.05 4.34 -1.41
CA VAL A 181 11.33 5.55 -1.01
C VAL A 181 9.98 5.15 -0.43
N ARG A 182 9.68 5.56 0.81
CA ARG A 182 8.33 5.38 1.38
C ARG A 182 7.49 6.64 1.16
N ILE A 183 6.26 6.43 0.70
CA ILE A 183 5.31 7.49 0.37
C ILE A 183 4.33 7.67 1.53
N PRO A 184 4.11 8.91 2.00
CA PRO A 184 3.15 9.18 3.06
C PRO A 184 1.78 8.58 2.77
N THR A 185 1.19 7.97 3.80
CA THR A 185 -0.09 7.29 3.72
C THR A 185 -0.96 7.77 4.88
N TYR A 186 -2.12 8.33 4.56
CA TYR A 186 -3.02 8.96 5.52
C TYR A 186 -4.15 8.01 5.88
N VAL A 187 -4.42 7.86 7.18
CA VAL A 187 -5.48 7.00 7.72
C VAL A 187 -6.52 7.86 8.42
N PRO A 188 -7.81 7.77 8.04
CA PRO A 188 -8.85 8.56 8.70
C PRO A 188 -9.14 8.07 10.13
N ARG A 189 -9.60 8.98 10.97
CA ARG A 189 -10.09 8.65 12.31
C ARG A 189 -11.59 8.29 12.25
N LEU A 190 -11.91 7.25 11.48
CA LEU A 190 -13.29 6.78 11.35
C LEU A 190 -13.70 5.94 12.55
N GLY A 191 -14.91 6.22 13.10
CA GLY A 191 -15.50 5.52 14.21
C GLY A 191 -16.42 4.37 13.81
N ASN A 192 -17.54 4.66 13.16
CA ASN A 192 -18.70 3.76 13.07
C ASN A 192 -19.23 3.47 11.65
N ILE A 193 -18.91 4.23 10.61
CA ILE A 193 -19.43 3.97 9.23
C ILE A 193 -19.06 2.56 8.79
N ILE A 194 -17.88 2.12 9.20
CA ILE A 194 -17.40 0.79 8.97
C ILE A 194 -17.48 0.08 10.31
N ALA A 195 -18.72 -0.13 10.78
CA ALA A 195 -18.97 -0.75 12.08
C ALA A 195 -18.30 -2.12 12.16
N PRO A 196 -17.54 -2.40 13.22
CA PRO A 196 -16.72 -3.60 13.35
C PRO A 196 -17.51 -4.91 13.48
N ARG A 197 -18.79 -4.92 13.20
CA ARG A 197 -19.67 -6.07 13.47
C ARG A 197 -19.27 -7.36 12.77
N HIS A 198 -18.36 -7.30 11.77
CA HIS A 198 -17.91 -8.48 10.99
C HIS A 198 -16.47 -8.34 10.49
N LEU A 199 -15.58 -7.78 11.29
CA LEU A 199 -14.21 -7.42 10.91
C LEU A 199 -13.32 -8.61 10.49
N VAL A 200 -13.66 -9.83 10.85
CA VAL A 200 -12.72 -10.94 10.73
C VAL A 200 -12.85 -11.69 9.41
N ASP A 201 -13.95 -11.52 8.66
CA ASP A 201 -14.22 -12.39 7.49
C ASP A 201 -14.97 -11.71 6.34
N ASN A 202 -14.92 -10.38 6.23
CA ASN A 202 -15.70 -9.67 5.23
C ASN A 202 -14.81 -8.89 4.24
N SER A 203 -14.71 -9.39 3.02
CA SER A 203 -14.00 -8.75 1.89
C SER A 203 -14.45 -7.30 1.66
N LEU A 204 -15.74 -7.02 1.89
CA LEU A 204 -16.30 -5.68 1.81
C LEU A 204 -15.64 -4.71 2.80
N MET A 205 -15.42 -5.16 4.04
CA MET A 205 -14.78 -4.36 5.07
C MET A 205 -13.34 -4.02 4.69
N HIS A 206 -12.58 -4.99 4.16
CA HIS A 206 -11.21 -4.74 3.67
C HIS A 206 -11.21 -3.71 2.55
N LEU A 207 -12.16 -3.79 1.62
CA LEU A 207 -12.34 -2.81 0.55
C LEU A 207 -12.62 -1.42 1.13
N MET A 208 -13.58 -1.30 2.05
CA MET A 208 -13.97 -0.02 2.64
C MET A 208 -12.81 0.63 3.40
N VAL A 209 -12.06 -0.16 4.17
CA VAL A 209 -10.85 0.31 4.87
C VAL A 209 -9.79 0.73 3.85
N ALA A 210 -9.46 -0.11 2.88
CA ALA A 210 -8.46 0.22 1.86
C ALA A 210 -8.85 1.49 1.08
N GLN A 211 -10.13 1.66 0.75
CA GLN A 211 -10.60 2.85 0.04
C GLN A 211 -10.63 4.12 0.90
N SER A 212 -10.63 3.99 2.22
CA SER A 212 -10.48 5.12 3.14
C SER A 212 -9.03 5.52 3.41
N VAL A 213 -8.06 4.68 3.07
CA VAL A 213 -6.64 4.96 3.24
C VAL A 213 -6.11 5.72 2.02
N ALA A 214 -5.56 6.90 2.23
CA ALA A 214 -5.07 7.75 1.15
C ALA A 214 -3.55 7.67 1.03
N ILE A 215 -3.06 7.18 -0.11
CA ILE A 215 -1.67 7.30 -0.52
C ILE A 215 -1.47 8.68 -1.13
N ASP A 216 -0.38 9.38 -0.76
CA ASP A 216 -0.08 10.69 -1.34
C ASP A 216 0.40 10.54 -2.80
N VAL A 217 -0.52 10.73 -3.73
CA VAL A 217 -0.28 10.60 -5.18
C VAL A 217 0.74 11.62 -5.68
N GLY A 218 0.78 12.82 -5.10
CA GLY A 218 1.77 13.85 -5.44
C GLY A 218 3.17 13.39 -5.06
N ARG A 219 3.36 12.90 -3.85
CA ARG A 219 4.65 12.35 -3.39
C ARG A 219 5.05 11.08 -4.14
N LEU A 220 4.08 10.25 -4.54
CA LEU A 220 4.34 9.09 -5.37
C LEU A 220 4.89 9.52 -6.75
N ALA A 221 4.31 10.54 -7.37
CA ALA A 221 4.81 11.11 -8.61
C ALA A 221 6.21 11.73 -8.43
N ASP A 222 6.44 12.49 -7.36
CA ASP A 222 7.76 13.06 -7.04
C ASP A 222 8.83 11.98 -6.87
N ALA A 223 8.52 10.86 -6.22
CA ALA A 223 9.42 9.74 -6.06
C ALA A 223 9.74 9.05 -7.41
N MET A 224 8.74 8.88 -8.28
CA MET A 224 8.97 8.38 -9.64
C MET A 224 9.91 9.33 -10.42
N ILE A 225 9.69 10.64 -10.32
CA ILE A 225 10.53 11.65 -10.98
C ILE A 225 11.95 11.58 -10.43
N LEU A 226 12.13 11.55 -9.11
CA LEU A 226 13.43 11.48 -8.46
C LEU A 226 14.22 10.26 -8.95
N LEU A 227 13.62 9.07 -8.91
CA LEU A 227 14.30 7.86 -9.37
C LEU A 227 14.50 7.80 -10.88
N ALA A 228 13.70 8.51 -11.67
CA ALA A 228 13.86 8.59 -13.10
C ALA A 228 14.98 9.54 -13.55
N THR A 229 15.22 10.61 -12.78
CA THR A 229 16.12 11.70 -13.15
C THR A 229 17.47 11.66 -12.44
N ASP A 230 17.58 10.93 -11.32
CA ASP A 230 18.82 10.76 -10.57
C ASP A 230 19.31 9.30 -10.62
N ASP A 231 20.10 8.98 -11.63
CA ASP A 231 20.67 7.64 -11.86
C ASP A 231 21.57 7.18 -10.71
N TRP A 232 22.33 8.12 -10.09
CA TRP A 232 23.20 7.81 -8.97
C TRP A 232 22.38 7.40 -7.73
N TYR A 233 21.37 8.21 -7.39
CA TYR A 233 20.51 7.92 -6.26
C TYR A 233 19.74 6.62 -6.46
N ARG A 234 19.18 6.41 -7.67
CA ARG A 234 18.52 5.15 -8.03
C ARG A 234 19.44 3.94 -7.87
N GLY A 235 20.68 4.03 -8.39
CA GLY A 235 21.67 2.96 -8.26
C GLY A 235 22.07 2.68 -6.82
N ARG A 236 22.19 3.70 -5.98
CA ARG A 236 22.48 3.55 -4.55
C ARG A 236 21.34 2.82 -3.81
N LEU A 237 20.09 3.20 -4.08
CA LEU A 237 18.93 2.50 -3.51
C LEU A 237 18.84 1.05 -3.98
N ALA A 238 19.15 0.78 -5.25
CA ALA A 238 19.16 -0.57 -5.83
C ALA A 238 20.17 -1.48 -5.12
N ALA A 239 21.38 -0.98 -4.86
CA ALA A 239 22.41 -1.71 -4.14
C ALA A 239 21.98 -2.00 -2.69
N GLY A 240 21.54 -0.97 -1.95
CA GLY A 240 21.04 -1.13 -0.59
C GLY A 240 19.85 -2.08 -0.48
N ALA A 241 18.94 -2.05 -1.48
CA ALA A 241 17.80 -2.96 -1.57
C ALA A 241 18.28 -4.43 -1.67
N ARG A 242 19.21 -4.72 -2.58
CA ARG A 242 19.77 -6.06 -2.74
C ARG A 242 20.47 -6.53 -1.48
N ASP A 243 21.32 -5.71 -0.91
CA ASP A 243 22.09 -6.05 0.30
C ASP A 243 21.17 -6.40 1.45
N ARG A 244 20.11 -5.59 1.67
CA ARG A 244 19.11 -5.86 2.71
C ARG A 244 18.33 -7.14 2.46
N ALA A 245 17.89 -7.38 1.21
CA ALA A 245 17.12 -8.58 0.87
C ALA A 245 17.94 -9.85 1.16
N VAL A 246 19.22 -9.89 0.79
CA VAL A 246 20.11 -11.02 1.06
C VAL A 246 20.38 -11.16 2.55
N ALA A 247 20.69 -10.07 3.24
CA ALA A 247 21.11 -10.12 4.63
C ALA A 247 19.97 -10.44 5.61
N GLN A 248 18.73 -10.11 5.27
CA GLN A 248 17.61 -10.21 6.22
C GLN A 248 16.47 -11.13 5.79
N TYR A 249 16.30 -11.37 4.49
CA TYR A 249 15.12 -12.06 3.95
C TYR A 249 15.48 -13.31 3.12
N ASP A 250 16.76 -13.68 3.03
CA ASP A 250 17.13 -14.93 2.39
C ASP A 250 16.57 -16.13 3.17
N THR A 251 16.07 -17.14 2.47
CA THR A 251 15.47 -18.33 3.07
C THR A 251 16.41 -19.02 4.07
N HIS A 252 17.72 -19.02 3.81
CA HIS A 252 18.71 -19.61 4.75
C HIS A 252 18.82 -18.80 6.04
N VAL A 253 18.77 -17.46 5.95
CA VAL A 253 18.80 -16.57 7.12
C VAL A 253 17.54 -16.80 7.97
N ILE A 254 16.39 -16.85 7.33
CA ILE A 254 15.11 -17.08 8.02
C ILE A 254 15.04 -18.48 8.63
N ALA A 255 15.51 -19.51 7.93
CA ALA A 255 15.58 -20.86 8.47
C ALA A 255 16.52 -20.94 9.71
N GLY A 256 17.62 -20.17 9.70
CA GLY A 256 18.51 -20.02 10.86
C GLY A 256 17.80 -19.38 12.05
N ALA A 257 17.08 -18.27 11.82
CA ALA A 257 16.31 -17.59 12.86
C ALA A 257 15.21 -18.50 13.44
N LEU A 258 14.48 -19.23 12.59
CA LEU A 258 13.45 -20.17 13.03
C LEU A 258 14.03 -21.29 13.89
N ARG A 259 15.17 -21.87 13.47
CA ARG A 259 15.88 -22.91 14.28
C ARG A 259 16.27 -22.36 15.65
N ALA A 260 16.80 -21.13 15.71
CA ALA A 260 17.20 -20.52 17.00
C ALA A 260 16.00 -20.37 17.94
N VAL A 261 14.84 -19.95 17.44
CA VAL A 261 13.60 -19.84 18.22
C VAL A 261 13.14 -21.21 18.72
N LEU A 262 13.16 -22.25 17.87
CA LEU A 262 12.77 -23.61 18.24
C LEU A 262 13.70 -24.19 19.31
N THR A 263 15.02 -24.04 19.13
CA THR A 263 16.01 -24.53 20.11
C THR A 263 15.90 -23.81 21.47
N MET A 264 15.62 -22.47 21.44
CA MET A 264 15.40 -21.72 22.67
C MET A 264 14.18 -22.26 23.44
N ARG A 265 13.10 -22.61 22.75
CA ARG A 265 11.89 -23.19 23.37
C ARG A 265 12.13 -24.59 23.93
N GLU A 266 12.90 -25.43 23.25
CA GLU A 266 13.28 -26.76 23.76
C GLU A 266 14.06 -26.62 25.07
N THR A 267 14.97 -25.66 25.18
CA THR A 267 15.78 -25.41 26.39
C THR A 267 14.91 -24.90 27.55
N ILE A 268 13.92 -24.05 27.25
CA ILE A 268 12.96 -23.53 28.27
C ILE A 268 12.00 -24.65 28.70
N GLY A 269 11.51 -25.47 27.76
CA GLY A 269 10.55 -26.55 28.02
C GLY A 269 11.17 -27.71 28.81
N ALA A 270 12.51 -27.94 28.69
CA ALA A 270 13.23 -28.96 29.47
C ALA A 270 13.45 -28.55 30.95
N GLY A 271 13.27 -27.27 31.31
CA GLY A 271 13.52 -26.75 32.66
C GLY A 271 12.28 -26.26 33.42
N GLY A 272 11.11 -26.22 32.80
CA GLY A 272 9.89 -25.73 33.42
C GLY A 272 8.71 -26.66 33.17
N GLU A 273 8.11 -27.19 34.23
CA GLU A 273 6.74 -27.68 34.17
C GLU A 273 5.87 -26.54 33.67
N ALA A 274 5.29 -26.70 32.47
CA ALA A 274 4.26 -25.81 31.98
C ALA A 274 3.15 -25.80 33.03
N ALA A 275 2.98 -24.71 33.76
CA ALA A 275 1.81 -24.53 34.57
C ALA A 275 0.61 -24.67 33.60
N ALA A 276 -0.05 -25.81 33.67
CA ALA A 276 -1.30 -26.04 32.98
C ALA A 276 -2.28 -24.96 33.49
N THR A 277 -2.40 -23.90 32.74
CA THR A 277 -3.51 -22.97 32.93
C THR A 277 -4.77 -23.75 32.62
N ASP A 278 -5.61 -23.84 33.62
CA ASP A 278 -6.94 -24.47 33.58
C ASP A 278 -7.63 -24.10 32.22
N GLY A 279 -8.01 -25.14 31.46
CA GLY A 279 -8.45 -25.02 30.08
C GLY A 279 -9.77 -24.29 29.91
N GLY A 280 -9.77 -22.98 30.07
CA GLY A 280 -10.80 -22.12 29.55
C GLY A 280 -10.81 -22.27 28.01
N SER A 281 -11.94 -22.63 27.43
CA SER A 281 -12.11 -22.73 25.98
C SER A 281 -11.62 -21.46 25.31
N LEU A 282 -10.88 -21.57 24.21
CA LEU A 282 -10.56 -20.43 23.35
C LEU A 282 -11.83 -19.64 22.95
N ASP A 283 -12.97 -20.31 22.90
CA ASP A 283 -14.28 -19.70 22.61
C ASP A 283 -14.76 -18.77 23.74
N ASP A 284 -14.33 -19.00 25.02
CA ASP A 284 -14.59 -18.09 26.13
C ASP A 284 -13.65 -16.88 26.15
N LEU A 285 -12.52 -16.96 25.41
CA LEU A 285 -11.54 -15.88 25.25
C LEU A 285 -11.81 -15.01 24.02
N VAL A 286 -12.79 -15.35 23.19
CA VAL A 286 -13.32 -14.50 22.11
C VAL A 286 -14.57 -13.77 22.61
N PRO A 287 -14.45 -12.80 23.55
CA PRO A 287 -15.51 -11.84 23.67
C PRO A 287 -15.55 -11.15 22.33
N THR A 288 -16.69 -11.09 21.73
CA THR A 288 -17.03 -10.35 20.54
C THR A 288 -16.07 -9.14 20.36
N VAL A 289 -14.95 -9.33 19.67
CA VAL A 289 -13.98 -8.28 19.27
C VAL A 289 -14.72 -7.15 18.50
N ALA A 290 -15.95 -7.45 18.15
CA ALA A 290 -16.87 -6.72 17.33
C ALA A 290 -17.45 -5.42 17.94
N SER A 291 -17.29 -5.11 19.20
CA SER A 291 -18.22 -4.11 19.75
C SER A 291 -17.65 -2.74 20.13
N THR A 292 -16.33 -2.48 20.09
CA THR A 292 -15.83 -1.24 20.69
C THR A 292 -14.54 -0.63 20.15
N GLY A 293 -13.93 -1.12 19.06
CA GLY A 293 -12.71 -0.53 18.46
C GLY A 293 -13.04 0.31 17.24
N SER A 294 -12.55 1.54 17.15
CA SER A 294 -12.58 2.30 15.89
C SER A 294 -11.56 1.73 14.90
N LEU A 295 -11.74 1.98 13.61
CA LEU A 295 -10.73 1.64 12.59
C LEU A 295 -9.37 2.24 12.92
N TRP A 296 -9.37 3.43 13.49
CA TRP A 296 -8.15 4.09 13.94
C TRP A 296 -7.41 3.29 15.02
N ASP A 297 -8.14 2.71 15.98
CA ASP A 297 -7.53 1.90 17.03
C ASP A 297 -6.84 0.66 16.50
N LEU A 298 -7.35 0.09 15.40
CA LEU A 298 -6.80 -1.11 14.76
C LEU A 298 -5.70 -0.80 13.75
N PHE A 299 -5.91 0.17 12.88
CA PHE A 299 -5.09 0.41 11.70
C PHE A 299 -4.41 1.79 11.67
N GLY A 300 -4.65 2.67 12.63
CA GLY A 300 -4.10 4.03 12.66
C GLY A 300 -2.57 4.05 12.68
N SER A 301 -1.92 3.03 13.25
CA SER A 301 -0.47 2.87 13.24
C SER A 301 0.08 2.30 11.93
N PHE A 302 -0.77 1.79 11.02
CA PHE A 302 -0.32 1.21 9.75
C PHE A 302 0.15 2.29 8.77
N GLY A 303 -0.55 3.42 8.70
CA GLY A 303 -0.17 4.55 7.86
C GLY A 303 0.86 5.49 8.51
N THR A 304 1.17 6.58 7.82
CA THR A 304 2.06 7.62 8.34
C THR A 304 1.38 8.41 9.46
N ARG A 305 0.17 8.90 9.19
CA ARG A 305 -0.65 9.68 10.15
C ARG A 305 -2.08 9.89 9.63
N ALA A 306 -2.95 10.46 10.46
CA ALA A 306 -4.17 11.11 9.98
C ALA A 306 -3.85 12.47 9.34
N LEU A 307 -4.76 12.97 8.51
CA LEU A 307 -4.73 14.38 8.11
C LEU A 307 -4.92 15.27 9.33
N HIS A 308 -4.16 16.35 9.39
CA HIS A 308 -4.15 17.30 10.50
C HIS A 308 -4.92 18.57 10.10
N GLU A 309 -5.56 19.26 11.07
CA GLU A 309 -6.32 20.50 10.81
C GLU A 309 -5.51 21.58 10.09
N GLY A 310 -4.20 21.61 10.30
CA GLY A 310 -3.29 22.53 9.61
C GLY A 310 -2.88 22.11 8.20
N ASP A 311 -3.19 20.88 7.75
CA ASP A 311 -2.96 20.49 6.37
C ASP A 311 -3.90 21.26 5.45
N THR A 312 -3.42 21.62 4.27
CA THR A 312 -4.27 22.24 3.24
C THR A 312 -4.49 21.27 2.10
N LEU A 313 -5.72 21.24 1.61
CA LEU A 313 -6.13 20.48 0.44
C LEU A 313 -6.21 21.41 -0.78
N VAL A 314 -5.79 20.94 -1.93
CA VAL A 314 -5.93 21.66 -3.18
C VAL A 314 -6.35 20.72 -4.31
N THR A 315 -7.35 21.12 -5.09
CA THR A 315 -7.84 20.31 -6.21
C THR A 315 -6.77 20.20 -7.29
N SER A 316 -6.42 18.98 -7.61
CA SER A 316 -5.46 18.66 -8.67
C SER A 316 -5.99 19.01 -10.06
N GLU A 317 -5.15 18.92 -11.07
CA GLU A 317 -5.60 19.04 -12.46
C GLU A 317 -6.65 17.96 -12.80
N TYR A 318 -6.42 16.72 -12.34
CA TYR A 318 -7.38 15.63 -12.51
C TYR A 318 -8.71 15.91 -11.81
N GLY A 319 -8.68 16.42 -10.59
CA GLY A 319 -9.90 16.85 -9.88
C GLY A 319 -10.64 17.99 -10.58
N ARG A 320 -9.92 18.93 -11.20
CA ARG A 320 -10.55 20.03 -12.01
C ARG A 320 -11.26 19.49 -13.23
N LYS A 321 -10.69 18.51 -13.93
CA LYS A 321 -11.37 17.83 -15.05
C LYS A 321 -12.67 17.17 -14.56
N GLY A 322 -12.65 16.54 -13.39
CA GLY A 322 -13.83 15.91 -12.78
C GLY A 322 -14.98 16.86 -12.41
N LEU A 323 -14.75 18.17 -12.41
CA LEU A 323 -15.83 19.16 -12.23
C LEU A 323 -16.70 19.33 -13.48
N GLY A 324 -16.16 19.07 -14.67
CA GLY A 324 -16.87 19.20 -15.95
C GLY A 324 -17.16 17.88 -16.66
N GLU A 325 -16.50 16.79 -16.26
CA GLU A 325 -16.55 15.50 -16.93
C GLU A 325 -16.82 14.36 -15.93
N THR A 326 -17.36 13.25 -16.41
CA THR A 326 -17.44 12.02 -15.60
C THR A 326 -16.08 11.35 -15.63
N LEU A 327 -15.42 11.27 -14.46
CA LEU A 327 -14.15 10.57 -14.34
C LEU A 327 -14.38 9.05 -14.20
N PRO A 328 -13.54 8.22 -14.81
CA PRO A 328 -13.58 6.80 -14.59
C PRO A 328 -13.03 6.48 -13.18
N VAL A 329 -13.92 6.19 -12.26
CA VAL A 329 -13.59 5.74 -10.91
C VAL A 329 -14.16 4.33 -10.70
N TYR A 330 -13.41 3.49 -10.00
CA TYR A 330 -13.90 2.17 -9.63
C TYR A 330 -14.76 2.30 -8.38
N LEU A 331 -16.05 2.08 -8.54
CA LEU A 331 -17.01 2.06 -7.44
C LEU A 331 -17.72 0.72 -7.42
N THR A 332 -17.85 0.14 -6.24
CA THR A 332 -18.76 -0.97 -6.01
C THR A 332 -20.10 -0.45 -5.51
N PRO A 333 -21.20 -1.24 -5.59
CA PRO A 333 -22.50 -0.81 -5.09
C PRO A 333 -22.46 -0.36 -3.60
N GLU A 334 -21.57 -0.95 -2.81
CA GLU A 334 -21.40 -0.59 -1.40
C GLU A 334 -20.69 0.74 -1.23
N MET A 335 -19.68 1.02 -2.06
CA MET A 335 -19.00 2.33 -2.05
C MET A 335 -19.95 3.44 -2.48
N GLU A 336 -20.86 3.19 -3.44
CA GLU A 336 -21.86 4.15 -3.88
C GLU A 336 -22.85 4.55 -2.76
N GLN A 337 -23.01 3.71 -1.72
CA GLN A 337 -23.81 4.05 -0.55
C GLN A 337 -23.14 5.09 0.36
N ILE A 338 -21.83 5.26 0.27
CA ILE A 338 -21.05 6.18 1.09
C ILE A 338 -20.54 7.36 0.28
N LEU A 339 -20.01 7.09 -0.91
CA LEU A 339 -19.46 8.11 -1.81
C LEU A 339 -20.53 8.67 -2.72
N TYR A 340 -20.89 9.92 -2.48
CA TYR A 340 -21.82 10.63 -3.36
C TYR A 340 -21.03 11.51 -4.34
N PRO A 341 -21.23 11.36 -5.66
CA PRO A 341 -20.55 12.19 -6.67
C PRO A 341 -20.70 13.70 -6.42
N ASP A 342 -21.82 14.12 -5.86
CA ASP A 342 -22.07 15.53 -5.55
C ASP A 342 -21.21 16.03 -4.38
N LEU A 343 -20.97 15.21 -3.36
CA LEU A 343 -20.04 15.55 -2.26
C LEU A 343 -18.62 15.66 -2.78
N VAL A 344 -18.18 14.72 -3.63
CA VAL A 344 -16.85 14.76 -4.24
C VAL A 344 -16.68 16.03 -5.09
N ARG A 345 -17.68 16.39 -5.91
CA ARG A 345 -17.68 17.64 -6.69
C ARG A 345 -17.68 18.87 -5.80
N ALA A 346 -18.49 18.90 -4.75
CA ALA A 346 -18.53 20.01 -3.78
C ALA A 346 -17.17 20.19 -3.10
N LEU A 347 -16.53 19.09 -2.67
CA LEU A 347 -15.19 19.10 -2.09
C LEU A 347 -14.14 19.64 -3.07
N CYS A 348 -14.14 19.18 -4.31
CA CYS A 348 -13.22 19.67 -5.33
C CYS A 348 -13.44 21.16 -5.63
N ARG A 349 -14.69 21.66 -5.65
CA ARG A 349 -14.98 23.10 -5.80
C ARG A 349 -14.49 23.92 -4.62
N ALA A 350 -14.67 23.43 -3.40
CA ALA A 350 -14.22 24.11 -2.19
C ALA A 350 -12.69 24.23 -2.11
N CYS A 351 -11.97 23.27 -2.68
CA CYS A 351 -10.51 23.18 -2.64
C CYS A 351 -9.83 23.69 -3.95
N LEU A 352 -10.46 24.50 -4.77
CA LEU A 352 -9.84 25.07 -5.99
C LEU A 352 -8.58 25.90 -5.70
N THR A 353 -8.50 26.47 -4.51
CA THR A 353 -7.32 27.08 -3.92
C THR A 353 -6.91 26.31 -2.67
N PRO A 354 -5.66 26.45 -2.17
CA PRO A 354 -5.24 25.78 -0.93
C PRO A 354 -6.23 26.10 0.21
N THR A 355 -6.91 25.07 0.70
CA THR A 355 -8.00 25.18 1.69
C THR A 355 -7.65 24.36 2.92
N PRO A 356 -7.65 24.93 4.14
CA PRO A 356 -7.43 24.18 5.37
C PRO A 356 -8.47 23.05 5.54
N LEU A 357 -8.04 21.93 6.11
CA LEU A 357 -8.86 20.73 6.25
C LEU A 357 -10.22 21.01 6.94
N GLY A 358 -10.22 21.81 8.01
CA GLY A 358 -11.45 22.20 8.70
C GLY A 358 -12.43 22.96 7.81
N HIS A 359 -11.94 23.85 6.93
CA HIS A 359 -12.79 24.53 5.95
C HIS A 359 -13.32 23.61 4.86
N ALA A 360 -12.49 22.65 4.41
CA ALA A 360 -12.93 21.63 3.45
C ALA A 360 -14.05 20.76 4.03
N ARG A 361 -13.95 20.36 5.32
CA ARG A 361 -15.04 19.68 6.04
C ARG A 361 -16.30 20.52 6.13
N ALA A 362 -16.18 21.77 6.52
CA ALA A 362 -17.32 22.69 6.66
C ALA A 362 -18.07 22.92 5.34
N ALA A 363 -17.37 22.88 4.21
CA ALA A 363 -17.99 22.99 2.88
C ALA A 363 -18.88 21.79 2.52
N LEU A 364 -18.75 20.67 3.24
CA LEU A 364 -19.53 19.44 3.05
C LEU A 364 -20.61 19.24 4.14
N ALA A 365 -21.02 20.29 4.84
CA ALA A 365 -21.90 20.25 6.02
C ALA A 365 -23.27 19.55 5.84
N ALA A 366 -23.61 19.11 4.63
CA ALA A 366 -24.80 18.31 4.33
C ALA A 366 -24.64 16.79 4.56
N GLY A 367 -23.44 16.31 4.95
CA GLY A 367 -23.14 14.90 5.23
C GLY A 367 -22.95 14.62 6.71
N ASP A 368 -23.05 13.35 7.13
CA ASP A 368 -22.53 12.94 8.42
C ASP A 368 -21.00 13.03 8.45
N GLU A 369 -20.42 13.24 9.63
CA GLU A 369 -18.99 13.49 9.82
C GLU A 369 -18.11 12.38 9.22
N GLU A 370 -18.51 11.13 9.40
CA GLU A 370 -17.73 9.99 8.91
C GLU A 370 -17.74 9.88 7.40
N ARG A 371 -18.86 10.19 6.74
CA ARG A 371 -18.97 10.23 5.29
C ARG A 371 -18.12 11.36 4.70
N ILE A 372 -18.09 12.51 5.36
CA ILE A 372 -17.22 13.62 5.00
C ILE A 372 -15.75 13.19 5.04
N GLU A 373 -15.33 12.58 6.15
CA GLU A 373 -13.98 12.06 6.29
C GLU A 373 -13.66 11.04 5.19
N TYR A 374 -14.51 10.04 5.00
CA TYR A 374 -14.32 9.04 3.97
C TYR A 374 -14.16 9.67 2.57
N THR A 375 -15.00 10.65 2.23
CA THR A 375 -14.96 11.35 0.95
C THR A 375 -13.66 12.11 0.77
N ILE A 376 -13.15 12.78 1.81
CA ILE A 376 -11.89 13.53 1.76
C ILE A 376 -10.71 12.58 1.48
N TYR A 377 -10.57 11.52 2.27
CA TYR A 377 -9.46 10.58 2.11
C TYR A 377 -9.54 9.84 0.77
N TRP A 378 -10.74 9.44 0.35
CA TRP A 378 -10.93 8.83 -0.95
C TRP A 378 -10.55 9.78 -2.10
N ALA A 379 -10.93 11.05 -2.03
CA ALA A 379 -10.57 12.04 -3.04
C ALA A 379 -9.06 12.30 -3.10
N VAL A 380 -8.36 12.29 -1.97
CA VAL A 380 -6.90 12.35 -1.91
C VAL A 380 -6.29 11.10 -2.54
N LYS A 381 -6.76 9.91 -2.17
CA LYS A 381 -6.33 8.62 -2.72
C LYS A 381 -6.45 8.56 -4.24
N GLN A 382 -7.59 8.99 -4.78
CA GLN A 382 -7.84 8.99 -6.23
C GLN A 382 -7.09 10.10 -6.97
N GLY A 383 -6.29 10.89 -6.26
CA GLY A 383 -5.53 11.99 -6.85
C GLY A 383 -6.39 13.19 -7.28
N LEU A 384 -7.65 13.28 -6.86
CA LEU A 384 -8.49 14.44 -7.10
C LEU A 384 -8.06 15.65 -6.29
N LEU A 385 -7.53 15.40 -5.10
CA LEU A 385 -6.95 16.40 -4.20
C LEU A 385 -5.47 16.11 -3.94
N ASN A 386 -4.69 17.16 -3.78
CA ASN A 386 -3.34 17.11 -3.24
C ASN A 386 -3.37 17.57 -1.79
N VAL A 387 -2.51 16.98 -0.97
CA VAL A 387 -2.26 17.40 0.41
C VAL A 387 -0.98 18.25 0.43
N ASN A 388 -1.07 19.46 0.96
CA ASN A 388 0.10 20.25 1.30
C ASN A 388 0.31 20.16 2.82
N PRO A 389 1.26 19.35 3.29
CA PRO A 389 1.51 19.17 4.71
C PRO A 389 2.05 20.45 5.33
N LEU A 390 1.83 20.61 6.64
CA LEU A 390 2.48 21.67 7.41
C LEU A 390 4.00 21.61 7.26
N PRO A 391 4.70 22.77 7.28
CA PRO A 391 6.16 22.82 7.30
C PRO A 391 6.72 21.97 8.45
N GLY A 392 7.67 21.08 8.13
CA GLY A 392 8.29 20.16 9.10
C GLY A 392 7.94 18.69 8.91
N TRP A 393 7.04 18.36 7.97
CA TRP A 393 6.68 16.99 7.57
C TRP A 393 7.10 16.69 6.11
N GLN A 394 8.24 17.27 5.69
CA GLN A 394 8.82 17.02 4.36
C GLN A 394 9.66 15.76 4.34
#